data_a094ad969781c164afd5f557e2e0f1d8
#
_entry.id   a094ad969781c164afd5f557e2e0f1d8
#
_cell.length_a   1.000
_cell.length_b   1.000
_cell.length_c   1.000
_cell.angle_alpha   90.00
_cell.angle_beta   90.00
_cell.angle_gamma   90.00
#
_symmetry.space_group_name_H-M   'P 1'
#
loop_
_entity.id
_entity.type
_entity.pdbx_description
1 polymer ?
#
loop_
_entity_poly.entity_id
_entity_poly.type
_entity_poly.pdbx_seq_one_letter_code
_entity_poly.pdbx_strand_id
1 'polypeptide(L)'
;MDRWIAAFSQLKAPMGKFSVLGNHDYGDYIHWETPEAKRDNLSRLRQVHADIGFRLLRDEAISLQKDGQSIILLGVDNWGKGGFHKYGDLKKATAGVSDNAFKILMSHDPSHWEGVTLDHHQHIHLTLSGHTHGMQFGIDLFGLKWSPVQYMYKQWAGLYRQKDRFLYVNRGFGFLGLKGRIGMWPEVAVITLKRPPDIDRDTMSQASVH
;
A
#
# COMPACT_ATOMS: atom_id res chain seq x y z
N MET A 1 13.78 -11.65 -16.04
CA MET A 1 12.39 -11.29 -15.76
C MET A 1 11.43 -12.46 -15.93
N ASP A 2 11.60 -13.29 -16.91
CA ASP A 2 10.63 -14.31 -17.35
C ASP A 2 10.16 -15.29 -16.26
N ARG A 3 11.07 -15.78 -15.42
CA ARG A 3 10.72 -16.68 -14.31
C ARG A 3 9.77 -16.02 -13.28
N TRP A 4 9.86 -14.72 -13.07
CA TRP A 4 9.00 -13.99 -12.15
C TRP A 4 7.62 -13.76 -12.77
N ILE A 5 7.58 -13.44 -14.07
CA ILE A 5 6.33 -13.33 -14.83
C ILE A 5 5.55 -14.64 -14.70
N ALA A 6 6.18 -15.79 -14.97
CA ALA A 6 5.56 -17.10 -14.85
C ALA A 6 5.02 -17.40 -13.44
N ALA A 7 5.77 -17.02 -12.38
CA ALA A 7 5.34 -17.23 -11.01
C ALA A 7 4.14 -16.36 -10.63
N PHE A 8 4.19 -15.05 -10.92
CA PHE A 8 3.12 -14.12 -10.55
C PHE A 8 1.85 -14.32 -11.38
N SER A 9 1.96 -14.78 -12.64
CA SER A 9 0.80 -15.11 -13.48
C SER A 9 -0.05 -16.25 -12.90
N GLN A 10 0.54 -17.13 -12.10
CA GLN A 10 -0.19 -18.24 -11.47
C GLN A 10 -1.05 -17.81 -10.28
N LEU A 11 -0.81 -16.62 -9.72
CA LEU A 11 -1.64 -16.10 -8.62
C LEU A 11 -3.07 -15.87 -9.11
N LYS A 12 -4.02 -16.40 -8.34
CA LYS A 12 -5.45 -16.24 -8.61
C LYS A 12 -6.11 -15.49 -7.46
N ALA A 13 -6.94 -14.51 -7.80
CA ALA A 13 -7.73 -13.75 -6.84
C ALA A 13 -9.11 -13.47 -7.45
N PRO A 14 -10.21 -13.94 -6.82
CA PRO A 14 -11.57 -13.79 -7.40
C PRO A 14 -11.98 -12.33 -7.63
N MET A 15 -11.50 -11.40 -6.80
CA MET A 15 -11.81 -9.98 -6.91
C MET A 15 -10.78 -9.17 -7.71
N GLY A 16 -9.78 -9.83 -8.27
CA GLY A 16 -8.71 -9.21 -9.04
C GLY A 16 -7.39 -9.11 -8.30
N LYS A 17 -6.35 -8.79 -9.06
CA LYS A 17 -4.98 -8.53 -8.58
C LYS A 17 -4.65 -7.06 -8.89
N PHE A 18 -4.14 -6.34 -7.90
CA PHE A 18 -3.89 -4.91 -8.00
C PHE A 18 -2.48 -4.57 -7.57
N SER A 19 -1.92 -3.52 -8.15
CA SER A 19 -0.59 -3.04 -7.84
C SER A 19 -0.53 -1.52 -7.93
N VAL A 20 0.49 -0.93 -7.32
CA VAL A 20 0.90 0.47 -7.47
C VAL A 20 2.40 0.52 -7.75
N LEU A 21 2.88 1.63 -8.31
CA LEU A 21 4.30 1.85 -8.53
C LEU A 21 4.99 2.35 -7.26
N GLY A 22 6.23 1.88 -7.06
CA GLY A 22 7.15 2.39 -6.06
C GLY A 22 8.21 3.31 -6.66
N ASN A 23 9.02 3.90 -5.80
CA ASN A 23 10.05 4.87 -6.20
C ASN A 23 11.08 4.31 -7.20
N HIS A 24 11.40 3.02 -7.16
CA HIS A 24 12.35 2.39 -8.09
C HIS A 24 11.78 2.17 -9.50
N ASP A 25 10.47 2.12 -9.65
CA ASP A 25 9.81 1.76 -10.91
C ASP A 25 9.94 2.85 -11.99
N TYR A 26 10.19 4.10 -11.59
CA TYR A 26 10.33 5.23 -12.52
C TYR A 26 11.72 5.32 -13.15
N GLY A 27 12.70 4.52 -12.67
CA GLY A 27 14.07 4.54 -13.17
C GLY A 27 14.86 5.82 -12.81
N ASP A 28 14.48 6.49 -11.71
CA ASP A 28 15.09 7.77 -11.29
C ASP A 28 16.49 7.61 -10.70
N TYR A 29 16.89 6.38 -10.36
CA TYR A 29 18.17 6.10 -9.67
C TYR A 29 19.28 5.58 -10.58
N ILE A 30 19.02 5.51 -11.88
CA ILE A 30 20.03 5.07 -12.87
C ILE A 30 20.17 6.11 -13.96
N HIS A 31 21.34 6.10 -14.60
CA HIS A 31 21.57 6.91 -15.79
C HIS A 31 20.88 6.28 -17.01
N TRP A 32 20.24 7.09 -17.81
CA TRP A 32 19.60 6.71 -19.07
C TRP A 32 20.28 7.46 -20.21
N GLU A 33 20.56 6.76 -21.30
CA GLU A 33 21.16 7.38 -22.49
C GLU A 33 20.25 8.46 -23.07
N THR A 34 18.94 8.24 -23.04
CA THR A 34 17.94 9.19 -23.52
C THR A 34 16.70 9.22 -22.61
N PRO A 35 15.95 10.33 -22.57
CA PRO A 35 14.66 10.39 -21.91
C PRO A 35 13.65 9.38 -22.46
N GLU A 36 13.74 9.05 -23.75
CA GLU A 36 12.93 8.05 -24.44
C GLU A 36 13.16 6.67 -23.84
N ALA A 37 14.42 6.25 -23.68
CA ALA A 37 14.79 4.96 -23.08
C ALA A 37 14.21 4.79 -21.67
N LYS A 38 14.18 5.87 -20.87
CA LYS A 38 13.53 5.89 -19.55
C LYS A 38 12.02 5.70 -19.66
N ARG A 39 11.35 6.42 -20.58
CA ARG A 39 9.91 6.27 -20.80
C ARG A 39 9.52 4.89 -21.27
N ASP A 40 10.29 4.32 -22.18
CA ASP A 40 10.09 2.97 -22.73
C ASP A 40 10.26 1.90 -21.65
N ASN A 41 11.22 2.08 -20.74
CA ASN A 41 11.38 1.20 -19.60
C ASN A 41 10.14 1.20 -18.68
N LEU A 42 9.61 2.38 -18.35
CA LEU A 42 8.40 2.49 -17.54
C LEU A 42 7.18 1.91 -18.28
N SER A 43 7.08 2.10 -19.59
CA SER A 43 6.02 1.52 -20.41
C SER A 43 6.07 0.01 -20.43
N ARG A 44 7.26 -0.58 -20.58
CA ARG A 44 7.46 -2.05 -20.48
C ARG A 44 7.12 -2.58 -19.10
N LEU A 45 7.49 -1.88 -18.02
CA LEU A 45 7.13 -2.29 -16.67
C LEU A 45 5.61 -2.33 -16.48
N ARG A 46 4.89 -1.32 -16.99
CA ARG A 46 3.42 -1.31 -16.97
C ARG A 46 2.83 -2.49 -17.73
N GLN A 47 3.40 -2.82 -18.89
CA GLN A 47 2.98 -3.99 -19.66
C GLN A 47 3.19 -5.28 -18.86
N VAL A 48 4.31 -5.42 -18.14
CA VAL A 48 4.55 -6.57 -17.26
C VAL A 48 3.46 -6.73 -16.21
N HIS A 49 2.97 -5.65 -15.59
CA HIS A 49 1.84 -5.73 -14.66
C HIS A 49 0.60 -6.31 -15.34
N ALA A 50 0.29 -5.86 -16.54
CA ALA A 50 -0.83 -6.40 -17.32
C ALA A 50 -0.62 -7.88 -17.69
N ASP A 51 0.57 -8.25 -18.14
CA ASP A 51 0.92 -9.62 -18.56
C ASP A 51 0.81 -10.63 -17.41
N ILE A 52 1.14 -10.23 -16.17
CA ILE A 52 0.95 -11.06 -14.97
C ILE A 52 -0.47 -10.96 -14.40
N GLY A 53 -1.37 -10.22 -15.06
CA GLY A 53 -2.78 -10.07 -14.72
C GLY A 53 -3.04 -9.15 -13.52
N PHE A 54 -2.13 -8.22 -13.21
CA PHE A 54 -2.35 -7.18 -12.22
C PHE A 54 -2.87 -5.91 -12.88
N ARG A 55 -3.95 -5.35 -12.33
CA ARG A 55 -4.37 -3.99 -12.66
C ARG A 55 -3.49 -3.01 -11.88
N LEU A 56 -2.70 -2.24 -12.60
CA LEU A 56 -1.88 -1.17 -12.04
C LEU A 56 -2.76 0.06 -11.81
N LEU A 57 -2.91 0.46 -10.56
CA LEU A 57 -3.68 1.65 -10.17
C LEU A 57 -2.76 2.86 -10.09
N ARG A 58 -3.16 3.95 -10.77
CA ARG A 58 -2.37 5.18 -10.89
C ARG A 58 -3.25 6.40 -10.65
N ASP A 59 -3.31 6.85 -9.40
CA ASP A 59 -4.17 7.94 -8.93
C ASP A 59 -5.63 7.70 -9.33
N GLU A 60 -6.13 6.52 -9.05
CA GLU A 60 -7.48 6.09 -9.40
C GLU A 60 -8.12 5.24 -8.30
N ALA A 61 -9.43 5.12 -8.38
CA ALA A 61 -10.27 4.29 -7.51
C ALA A 61 -10.97 3.19 -8.30
N ILE A 62 -11.16 2.05 -7.66
CA ILE A 62 -12.04 0.98 -8.14
C ILE A 62 -12.98 0.52 -7.03
N SER A 63 -14.17 0.08 -7.41
CA SER A 63 -15.12 -0.56 -6.49
C SER A 63 -14.94 -2.08 -6.56
N LEU A 64 -14.70 -2.69 -5.40
CA LEU A 64 -14.70 -4.12 -5.20
C LEU A 64 -16.03 -4.51 -4.55
N GLN A 65 -16.77 -5.39 -5.18
CA GLN A 65 -18.10 -5.79 -4.71
C GLN A 65 -18.12 -7.27 -4.34
N LYS A 66 -18.71 -7.57 -3.18
CA LYS A 66 -18.95 -8.93 -2.72
C LYS A 66 -20.18 -8.97 -1.84
N ASP A 67 -21.09 -9.92 -2.09
CA ASP A 67 -22.27 -10.17 -1.27
C ASP A 67 -23.13 -8.89 -1.01
N GLY A 68 -23.32 -8.07 -2.06
CA GLY A 68 -24.07 -6.82 -1.99
C GLY A 68 -23.36 -5.68 -1.26
N GLN A 69 -22.14 -5.87 -0.81
CA GLN A 69 -21.32 -4.84 -0.17
C GLN A 69 -20.21 -4.36 -1.11
N SER A 70 -19.73 -3.13 -0.91
CA SER A 70 -18.65 -2.56 -1.69
C SER A 70 -17.56 -1.96 -0.82
N ILE A 71 -16.33 -2.10 -1.29
CA ILE A 71 -15.14 -1.46 -0.76
C ILE A 71 -14.49 -0.68 -1.91
N ILE A 72 -14.04 0.52 -1.63
CA ILE A 72 -13.26 1.29 -2.60
C ILE A 72 -11.78 1.02 -2.37
N LEU A 73 -11.12 0.49 -3.38
CA LEU A 73 -9.67 0.36 -3.43
C LEU A 73 -9.10 1.53 -4.23
N LEU A 74 -8.27 2.32 -3.58
CA LEU A 74 -7.54 3.44 -4.14
C LEU A 74 -6.10 3.01 -4.42
N GLY A 75 -5.51 3.48 -5.51
CA GLY A 75 -4.09 3.35 -5.76
C GLY A 75 -3.49 4.66 -6.23
N VAL A 76 -2.37 5.04 -5.65
CA VAL A 76 -1.64 6.25 -6.04
C VAL A 76 -0.25 5.90 -6.57
N ASP A 77 0.25 6.73 -7.48
CA ASP A 77 1.66 6.70 -7.88
C ASP A 77 2.55 7.01 -6.68
N ASN A 78 3.87 6.78 -6.79
CA ASN A 78 4.75 6.97 -5.64
C ASN A 78 4.69 8.40 -5.07
N TRP A 79 4.58 8.49 -3.77
CA TRP A 79 4.71 9.72 -3.01
C TRP A 79 5.55 9.44 -1.76
N GLY A 80 6.66 10.16 -1.57
CA GLY A 80 7.55 9.97 -0.43
C GLY A 80 8.11 11.28 0.10
N LYS A 81 8.50 11.30 1.37
CA LYS A 81 9.19 12.43 2.01
C LYS A 81 10.64 12.54 1.54
N GLY A 82 11.23 13.73 1.78
CA GLY A 82 12.64 13.99 1.50
C GLY A 82 12.94 14.04 0.00
N GLY A 83 13.95 13.30 -0.44
CA GLY A 83 14.43 13.28 -1.82
C GLY A 83 13.64 12.39 -2.78
N PHE A 84 12.56 11.77 -2.34
CA PHE A 84 11.72 10.93 -3.19
C PHE A 84 10.73 11.76 -4.00
N HIS A 85 10.54 11.37 -5.26
CA HIS A 85 9.58 12.03 -6.14
C HIS A 85 8.15 11.86 -5.66
N LYS A 86 7.36 12.90 -5.79
CA LYS A 86 5.94 12.96 -5.42
C LYS A 86 5.08 12.95 -6.68
N TYR A 87 4.95 11.77 -7.28
CA TYR A 87 4.12 11.56 -8.46
C TYR A 87 2.65 11.37 -8.12
N GLY A 88 2.35 10.79 -6.93
CA GLY A 88 1.01 10.40 -6.51
C GLY A 88 0.13 11.58 -6.14
N ASP A 89 -1.14 11.52 -6.56
CA ASP A 89 -2.20 12.50 -6.30
C ASP A 89 -3.41 11.82 -5.66
N LEU A 90 -3.51 11.89 -4.33
CA LEU A 90 -4.63 11.32 -3.59
C LEU A 90 -5.95 12.05 -3.86
N LYS A 91 -5.93 13.36 -4.17
CA LYS A 91 -7.14 14.11 -4.52
C LYS A 91 -7.74 13.59 -5.82
N LYS A 92 -6.88 13.33 -6.80
CA LYS A 92 -7.30 12.70 -8.07
C LYS A 92 -7.84 11.30 -7.84
N ALA A 93 -7.15 10.47 -7.05
CA ALA A 93 -7.57 9.11 -6.74
C ALA A 93 -8.94 9.06 -6.03
N THR A 94 -9.28 10.06 -5.23
CA THR A 94 -10.56 10.12 -4.50
C THR A 94 -11.66 10.90 -5.22
N ALA A 95 -11.37 11.47 -6.40
CA ALA A 95 -12.36 12.24 -7.16
C ALA A 95 -13.57 11.38 -7.53
N GLY A 96 -14.77 11.85 -7.16
CA GLY A 96 -16.03 11.14 -7.41
C GLY A 96 -16.31 9.94 -6.49
N VAL A 97 -15.43 9.68 -5.52
CA VAL A 97 -15.66 8.63 -4.51
C VAL A 97 -16.55 9.20 -3.40
N SER A 98 -17.57 8.43 -3.00
CA SER A 98 -18.45 8.81 -1.89
C SER A 98 -17.69 8.93 -0.56
N ASP A 99 -17.98 9.97 0.22
CA ASP A 99 -17.35 10.17 1.54
C ASP A 99 -17.64 9.03 2.51
N ASN A 100 -18.82 8.43 2.42
CA ASN A 100 -19.28 7.34 3.30
C ASN A 100 -18.74 5.95 2.89
N ALA A 101 -18.05 5.83 1.74
CA ALA A 101 -17.52 4.55 1.31
C ALA A 101 -16.37 4.10 2.21
N PHE A 102 -16.29 2.79 2.47
CA PHE A 102 -15.09 2.21 3.10
C PHE A 102 -13.93 2.21 2.09
N LYS A 103 -12.84 2.87 2.43
CA LYS A 103 -11.70 3.11 1.53
C LYS A 103 -10.44 2.45 2.03
N ILE A 104 -9.78 1.72 1.13
CA ILE A 104 -8.44 1.17 1.30
C ILE A 104 -7.53 1.86 0.29
N LEU A 105 -6.41 2.40 0.74
CA LEU A 105 -5.41 3.04 -0.10
C LEU A 105 -4.18 2.15 -0.22
N MET A 106 -3.76 1.88 -1.44
CA MET A 106 -2.43 1.35 -1.76
C MET A 106 -1.50 2.52 -2.07
N SER A 107 -0.47 2.70 -1.27
CA SER A 107 0.56 3.73 -1.44
C SER A 107 1.92 3.18 -1.05
N HIS A 108 2.90 3.20 -1.95
CA HIS A 108 4.16 2.51 -1.77
C HIS A 108 4.93 2.97 -0.52
N ASP A 109 5.15 4.28 -0.37
CA ASP A 109 5.94 4.86 0.73
C ASP A 109 5.04 5.18 1.94
N PRO A 110 5.33 4.65 3.14
CA PRO A 110 4.53 4.88 4.34
C PRO A 110 4.53 6.34 4.81
N SER A 111 5.50 7.15 4.40
CA SER A 111 5.52 8.58 4.74
C SER A 111 4.37 9.39 4.11
N HIS A 112 3.73 8.85 3.07
CA HIS A 112 2.51 9.40 2.48
C HIS A 112 1.36 9.45 3.49
N TRP A 113 1.31 8.48 4.43
CA TRP A 113 0.28 8.43 5.45
C TRP A 113 0.28 9.66 6.36
N GLU A 114 1.43 9.99 6.98
CA GLU A 114 1.57 11.21 7.79
C GLU A 114 1.56 12.49 6.93
N GLY A 115 2.13 12.43 5.73
CA GLY A 115 2.32 13.62 4.90
C GLY A 115 1.07 14.11 4.19
N VAL A 116 0.12 13.21 3.89
CA VAL A 116 -1.08 13.53 3.10
C VAL A 116 -2.32 12.81 3.60
N THR A 117 -2.25 11.48 3.86
CA THR A 117 -3.44 10.66 4.04
C THR A 117 -4.20 11.00 5.32
N LEU A 118 -3.50 11.31 6.41
CA LEU A 118 -4.14 11.66 7.69
C LEU A 118 -4.91 12.97 7.62
N ASP A 119 -4.44 13.93 6.83
CA ASP A 119 -5.06 15.26 6.70
C ASP A 119 -5.99 15.36 5.49
N HIS A 120 -6.13 14.26 4.73
CA HIS A 120 -7.03 14.24 3.57
C HIS A 120 -8.49 14.41 3.99
N HIS A 121 -9.25 15.24 3.25
CA HIS A 121 -10.64 15.56 3.56
C HIS A 121 -11.56 14.33 3.58
N GLN A 122 -11.33 13.36 2.69
CA GLN A 122 -12.04 12.09 2.74
C GLN A 122 -11.35 11.13 3.72
N HIS A 123 -12.17 10.36 4.44
CA HIS A 123 -11.66 9.37 5.37
C HIS A 123 -11.11 8.15 4.64
N ILE A 124 -9.82 7.86 4.85
CA ILE A 124 -9.16 6.63 4.39
C ILE A 124 -9.02 5.70 5.59
N HIS A 125 -9.71 4.55 5.55
CA HIS A 125 -9.80 3.64 6.68
C HIS A 125 -8.54 2.82 6.88
N LEU A 126 -7.94 2.33 5.78
CA LEU A 126 -6.74 1.53 5.80
C LEU A 126 -5.79 1.96 4.67
N THR A 127 -4.54 2.22 5.00
CA THR A 127 -3.46 2.41 4.03
C THR A 127 -2.55 1.19 4.05
N LEU A 128 -2.20 0.69 2.87
CA LEU A 128 -1.27 -0.41 2.67
C LEU A 128 0.01 0.15 2.03
N SER A 129 1.14 -0.03 2.70
CA SER A 129 2.44 0.45 2.23
C SER A 129 3.52 -0.62 2.32
N GLY A 130 4.64 -0.36 1.65
CA GLY A 130 5.83 -1.18 1.66
C GLY A 130 7.09 -0.36 1.85
N HIS A 131 7.96 -0.30 0.83
CA HIS A 131 9.11 0.59 0.67
C HIS A 131 10.29 0.35 1.62
N THR A 132 10.05 0.23 2.91
CA THR A 132 11.09 0.26 3.95
C THR A 132 11.97 -0.99 3.98
N HIS A 133 11.46 -2.13 3.51
CA HIS A 133 12.06 -3.46 3.61
C HIS A 133 12.47 -3.88 5.05
N GLY A 134 12.12 -3.08 6.08
CA GLY A 134 12.73 -3.18 7.40
C GLY A 134 14.24 -3.04 7.34
N MET A 135 14.77 -2.28 6.33
CA MET A 135 16.19 -2.16 5.98
C MET A 135 16.89 -3.51 5.76
N GLN A 136 16.12 -4.61 5.62
CA GLN A 136 16.62 -6.00 5.50
C GLN A 136 17.52 -6.43 6.68
N PHE A 137 17.65 -5.60 7.70
CA PHE A 137 18.53 -5.79 8.86
C PHE A 137 17.84 -5.34 10.14
N GLY A 138 17.86 -6.21 11.18
CA GLY A 138 17.27 -5.85 12.47
C GLY A 138 16.90 -7.07 13.30
N ILE A 139 16.01 -6.87 14.25
CA ILE A 139 15.46 -7.90 15.13
C ILE A 139 13.94 -7.76 15.12
N ASP A 140 13.25 -8.86 14.88
CA ASP A 140 11.80 -8.96 15.06
C ASP A 140 11.49 -10.33 15.66
N LEU A 141 11.63 -10.42 16.99
CA LEU A 141 11.56 -11.67 17.73
C LEU A 141 11.02 -11.42 19.14
N PHE A 142 10.09 -12.27 19.60
CA PHE A 142 9.52 -12.22 20.96
C PHE A 142 8.95 -10.84 21.39
N GLY A 143 8.40 -10.07 20.44
CA GLY A 143 7.85 -8.73 20.70
C GLY A 143 8.91 -7.61 20.71
N LEU A 144 10.19 -7.94 20.63
CA LEU A 144 11.25 -6.95 20.39
C LEU A 144 11.34 -6.69 18.88
N LYS A 145 11.15 -5.42 18.51
CA LYS A 145 11.19 -4.98 17.12
C LYS A 145 12.13 -3.80 16.98
N TRP A 146 13.23 -4.01 16.27
CA TRP A 146 14.26 -3.00 16.05
C TRP A 146 14.87 -3.13 14.66
N SER A 147 15.04 -2.01 13.99
CA SER A 147 15.80 -1.89 12.74
C SER A 147 16.36 -0.47 12.64
N PRO A 148 17.52 -0.24 12.02
CA PRO A 148 18.03 1.11 11.76
C PRO A 148 17.04 1.98 10.98
N VAL A 149 16.15 1.40 10.19
CA VAL A 149 15.13 2.12 9.40
C VAL A 149 14.18 2.95 10.30
N GLN A 150 14.02 2.60 11.57
CA GLN A 150 13.19 3.36 12.53
C GLN A 150 13.63 4.81 12.73
N TYR A 151 14.91 5.10 12.47
CA TYR A 151 15.45 6.47 12.53
C TYR A 151 15.13 7.30 11.30
N MET A 152 14.68 6.64 10.21
CA MET A 152 14.25 7.28 8.97
C MET A 152 12.72 7.31 8.83
N TYR A 153 12.06 6.24 9.25
CA TYR A 153 10.61 6.04 9.15
C TYR A 153 10.03 5.68 10.51
N LYS A 154 9.12 6.49 11.02
CA LYS A 154 8.39 6.16 12.26
C LYS A 154 7.51 4.91 12.07
N GLN A 155 6.87 4.82 10.91
CA GLN A 155 6.07 3.67 10.50
C GLN A 155 6.87 2.86 9.49
N TRP A 156 7.54 1.82 9.96
CA TRP A 156 8.44 1.05 9.11
C TRP A 156 8.08 -0.43 8.95
N ALA A 157 7.24 -1.01 9.80
CA ALA A 157 6.76 -2.37 9.65
C ALA A 157 5.56 -2.69 10.54
N GLY A 158 4.56 -3.40 10.03
CA GLY A 158 3.37 -3.85 10.76
C GLY A 158 2.26 -2.80 10.81
N LEU A 159 1.34 -2.97 11.76
CA LEU A 159 0.12 -2.19 11.87
C LEU A 159 0.33 -0.98 12.78
N TYR A 160 -0.08 0.19 12.28
CA TYR A 160 -0.16 1.44 13.02
C TYR A 160 -1.60 1.94 12.99
N ARG A 161 -1.96 2.69 14.03
CA ARG A 161 -3.30 3.28 14.17
C ARG A 161 -3.18 4.72 14.67
N GLN A 162 -3.95 5.60 14.04
CA GLN A 162 -4.19 6.96 14.54
C GLN A 162 -5.69 7.24 14.47
N LYS A 163 -6.32 7.33 15.65
CA LYS A 163 -7.79 7.36 15.81
C LYS A 163 -8.43 6.12 15.15
N ASP A 164 -9.20 6.32 14.10
CA ASP A 164 -9.93 5.33 13.30
C ASP A 164 -9.31 5.06 11.92
N ARG A 165 -8.09 5.58 11.69
CA ARG A 165 -7.31 5.35 10.47
C ARG A 165 -6.17 4.37 10.75
N PHE A 166 -5.97 3.44 9.84
CA PHE A 166 -4.95 2.40 9.97
C PHE A 166 -3.93 2.50 8.83
N LEU A 167 -2.69 2.17 9.16
CA LEU A 167 -1.62 1.95 8.20
C LEU A 167 -1.01 0.59 8.47
N TYR A 168 -0.88 -0.24 7.43
CA TYR A 168 -0.07 -1.45 7.49
C TYR A 168 1.15 -1.29 6.58
N VAL A 169 2.34 -1.45 7.14
CA VAL A 169 3.61 -1.39 6.40
C VAL A 169 4.17 -2.80 6.29
N ASN A 170 4.17 -3.34 5.06
CA ASN A 170 4.71 -4.65 4.72
C ASN A 170 6.21 -4.53 4.40
N ARG A 171 7.03 -5.43 4.93
CA ARG A 171 8.48 -5.44 4.65
C ARG A 171 8.82 -6.08 3.29
N GLY A 172 7.84 -6.69 2.64
CA GLY A 172 7.99 -7.34 1.35
C GLY A 172 8.87 -8.60 1.40
N PHE A 173 8.97 -9.25 0.27
CA PHE A 173 9.81 -10.46 0.09
C PHE A 173 10.96 -10.26 -0.91
N GLY A 174 11.06 -9.08 -1.50
CA GLY A 174 12.19 -8.67 -2.34
C GLY A 174 13.42 -8.27 -1.52
N PHE A 175 14.40 -7.71 -2.21
CA PHE A 175 15.59 -7.12 -1.61
C PHE A 175 15.93 -5.79 -2.27
N LEU A 176 16.68 -4.95 -1.54
CA LEU A 176 17.23 -3.69 -2.01
C LEU A 176 18.74 -3.70 -1.74
N GLY A 177 19.57 -3.56 -2.78
CA GLY A 177 21.03 -3.56 -2.66
C GLY A 177 21.58 -4.92 -2.26
N LEU A 178 21.65 -5.23 -0.96
CA LEU A 178 22.14 -6.49 -0.44
C LEU A 178 21.16 -7.64 -0.76
N LYS A 179 21.67 -8.70 -1.40
CA LYS A 179 20.90 -9.92 -1.65
C LYS A 179 20.80 -10.78 -0.40
N GLY A 180 19.99 -10.37 0.57
CA GLY A 180 19.78 -11.08 1.81
C GLY A 180 19.03 -10.28 2.85
N ARG A 181 18.64 -10.95 3.93
CA ARG A 181 17.95 -10.36 5.08
C ARG A 181 18.54 -10.95 6.36
N ILE A 182 18.80 -10.11 7.36
CA ILE A 182 19.33 -10.50 8.65
C ILE A 182 18.33 -10.05 9.72
N GLY A 183 17.66 -10.99 10.38
CA GLY A 183 16.66 -10.70 11.41
C GLY A 183 15.36 -10.04 10.92
N MET A 184 15.27 -9.70 9.63
CA MET A 184 14.09 -9.14 8.97
C MET A 184 13.58 -10.09 7.89
N TRP A 185 12.70 -11.01 8.26
CA TRP A 185 12.21 -12.05 7.35
C TRP A 185 11.38 -11.47 6.21
N PRO A 186 11.35 -12.16 5.05
CA PRO A 186 10.39 -11.87 3.98
C PRO A 186 8.97 -11.96 4.51
N GLU A 187 8.09 -11.09 4.01
CA GLU A 187 6.74 -10.97 4.52
C GLU A 187 5.72 -10.97 3.38
N VAL A 188 4.67 -11.80 3.57
CA VAL A 188 3.41 -11.73 2.84
C VAL A 188 2.31 -11.62 3.89
N ALA A 189 1.56 -10.53 3.88
CA ALA A 189 0.52 -10.26 4.86
C ALA A 189 -0.86 -10.72 4.36
N VAL A 190 -1.62 -11.37 5.25
CA VAL A 190 -3.05 -11.66 5.05
C VAL A 190 -3.85 -10.75 5.96
N ILE A 191 -4.67 -9.88 5.37
CA ILE A 191 -5.50 -8.91 6.11
C ILE A 191 -6.96 -9.30 5.94
N THR A 192 -7.63 -9.58 7.07
CA THR A 192 -9.06 -9.87 7.10
C THR A 192 -9.82 -8.64 7.57
N LEU A 193 -10.71 -8.14 6.72
CA LEU A 193 -11.67 -7.09 7.09
C LEU A 193 -12.91 -7.74 7.67
N LYS A 194 -13.35 -7.27 8.81
CA LYS A 194 -14.59 -7.72 9.45
C LYS A 194 -15.50 -6.54 9.69
N ARG A 195 -16.79 -6.70 9.37
CA ARG A 195 -17.80 -5.76 9.83
C ARG A 195 -17.95 -5.92 11.34
N PRO A 196 -18.00 -4.83 12.14
CA PRO A 196 -18.40 -4.97 13.53
C PRO A 196 -19.79 -5.60 13.59
N PRO A 197 -20.09 -6.42 14.62
CA PRO A 197 -21.44 -6.91 14.83
C PRO A 197 -22.40 -5.72 14.89
N ASP A 198 -23.59 -5.87 14.31
CA ASP A 198 -24.63 -4.85 14.39
C ASP A 198 -24.89 -4.60 15.89
N ILE A 199 -24.54 -3.42 16.38
CA ILE A 199 -24.90 -3.01 17.73
C ILE A 199 -26.40 -2.76 17.64
N ASP A 200 -27.15 -3.61 18.31
CA ASP A 200 -28.62 -3.50 18.42
C ASP A 200 -28.90 -2.10 18.95
N ARG A 201 -29.50 -1.22 18.12
CA ARG A 201 -29.82 0.17 18.48
C ARG A 201 -30.84 0.25 19.61
N ASP A 202 -31.50 -0.85 19.90
CA ASP A 202 -32.48 -0.94 20.98
C ASP A 202 -31.84 -0.95 22.38
N THR A 203 -30.57 -1.35 22.51
CA THR A 203 -29.86 -1.32 23.80
C THR A 203 -29.38 0.07 24.21
N MET A 204 -29.22 1.01 23.30
CA MET A 204 -28.81 2.39 23.63
C MET A 204 -29.98 3.28 24.09
N SER A 205 -31.21 2.93 23.78
CA SER A 205 -32.39 3.71 24.22
C SER A 205 -32.75 3.49 25.69
N GLN A 206 -32.27 2.40 26.30
CA GLN A 206 -32.54 2.09 27.71
C GLN A 206 -31.50 2.60 28.70
N ALA A 207 -30.32 3.08 28.21
CA ALA A 207 -29.27 3.61 29.09
C ALA A 207 -29.35 5.12 29.36
N SER A 208 -30.40 5.79 28.90
CA SER A 208 -30.59 7.26 29.06
C SER A 208 -31.64 7.64 30.04
N VAL A 209 -32.12 6.73 30.88
CA VAL A 209 -33.06 7.03 31.97
C VAL A 209 -32.53 6.46 33.26
N HIS A 210 -31.62 7.21 33.89
CA HIS A 210 -31.45 7.27 35.34
C HIS A 210 -30.60 8.47 35.73
#